data_de9829bbb265b52bd60a6df2c8aacfc9
#
_entry.id   de9829bbb265b52bd60a6df2c8aacfc9
#
_cell.length_a   1.000
_cell.length_b   1.000
_cell.length_c   1.000
_cell.angle_alpha   90.00
_cell.angle_beta   90.00
_cell.angle_gamma   90.00
#
_symmetry.space_group_name_H-M   'P 1'
#
loop_
_entity.id
_entity.type
_entity.pdbx_description
1 polymer ?
#
loop_
_entity_poly.entity_id
_entity_poly.type
_entity_poly.pdbx_seq_one_letter_code
_entity_poly.pdbx_strand_id
1 'polypeptide(L)'
;MNNNEACAEYFRGNSAYRRCFSEFEKKWKTYGKVTGIITLKNTSEEERRAIGGILGKTFYENTIRFPFAEFEKGLQYTKFAPVDFEQVLEAYFGRKMLPTQERQKEAERGKADFFETVESYLTECTGPDSIAVSWLQDMFSQKKYGYQTVIREYGRDREKTEKLLKTVGKAILLLEDIRETQEEYPLAVFSAEISGNPHYFDQGTTAGQLLVHGMCYAARTIIGSRDVLCHGRRLSGKCPSVERITVVQRNRTG
;
A
#
# COMPACT_ATOMS: atom_id res chain seq x y z
N MET A 1 2.23 -14.27 -33.16
CA MET A 1 3.32 -13.79 -32.31
C MET A 1 3.82 -12.50 -32.92
N ASN A 2 3.79 -11.41 -32.16
CA ASN A 2 4.20 -10.08 -32.60
C ASN A 2 5.74 -10.02 -32.59
N ASN A 3 6.37 -9.14 -33.41
CA ASN A 3 7.83 -9.02 -33.46
C ASN A 3 8.46 -8.70 -32.09
N ASN A 4 7.78 -7.93 -31.26
CA ASN A 4 8.23 -7.58 -29.92
C ASN A 4 8.26 -8.81 -29.00
N GLU A 5 7.25 -9.68 -29.07
CA GLU A 5 7.19 -10.94 -28.30
C GLU A 5 8.28 -11.91 -28.76
N ALA A 6 8.46 -12.08 -30.09
CA ALA A 6 9.50 -12.94 -30.63
C ALA A 6 10.92 -12.45 -30.25
N CYS A 7 11.13 -11.13 -30.22
CA CYS A 7 12.36 -10.49 -29.78
C CYS A 7 12.58 -10.74 -28.27
N ALA A 8 11.56 -10.56 -27.46
CA ALA A 8 11.63 -10.79 -26.01
C ALA A 8 11.93 -12.27 -25.68
N GLU A 9 11.32 -13.22 -26.38
CA GLU A 9 11.61 -14.65 -26.18
C GLU A 9 13.05 -15.01 -26.56
N TYR A 10 13.55 -14.48 -27.66
CA TYR A 10 14.96 -14.67 -28.03
C TYR A 10 15.90 -14.22 -26.92
N PHE A 11 15.68 -13.04 -26.34
CA PHE A 11 16.51 -12.54 -25.24
C PHE A 11 16.31 -13.34 -23.95
N ARG A 12 15.10 -13.80 -23.67
CA ARG A 12 14.80 -14.63 -22.51
C ARG A 12 15.47 -16.00 -22.58
N GLY A 13 15.53 -16.57 -23.78
CA GLY A 13 16.20 -17.85 -24.04
C GLY A 13 17.72 -17.79 -24.02
N ASN A 14 18.33 -16.60 -24.03
CA ASN A 14 19.79 -16.43 -24.05
C ASN A 14 20.31 -15.75 -22.77
N SER A 15 20.98 -16.54 -21.92
CA SER A 15 21.48 -16.11 -20.63
C SER A 15 22.48 -14.93 -20.70
N ALA A 16 23.18 -14.77 -21.83
CA ALA A 16 24.15 -13.70 -22.05
C ALA A 16 23.53 -12.28 -21.98
N TYR A 17 22.21 -12.15 -22.18
CA TYR A 17 21.52 -10.87 -22.08
C TYR A 17 20.91 -10.59 -20.69
N ARG A 18 20.83 -11.60 -19.80
CA ARG A 18 20.11 -11.49 -18.52
C ARG A 18 20.55 -10.29 -17.68
N ARG A 19 21.85 -10.10 -17.53
CA ARG A 19 22.41 -8.99 -16.75
C ARG A 19 22.16 -7.64 -17.43
N CYS A 20 22.25 -7.59 -18.74
CA CYS A 20 21.95 -6.41 -19.53
C CYS A 20 20.49 -5.96 -19.33
N PHE A 21 19.55 -6.89 -19.46
CA PHE A 21 18.13 -6.60 -19.24
C PHE A 21 17.83 -6.19 -17.79
N SER A 22 18.51 -6.77 -16.81
CA SER A 22 18.42 -6.31 -15.42
C SER A 22 18.85 -4.85 -15.25
N GLU A 23 19.90 -4.40 -15.93
CA GLU A 23 20.33 -3.00 -15.92
C GLU A 23 19.34 -2.09 -16.68
N PHE A 24 18.77 -2.56 -17.79
CA PHE A 24 17.67 -1.87 -18.49
C PHE A 24 16.49 -1.62 -17.58
N GLU A 25 16.04 -2.64 -16.84
CA GLU A 25 14.95 -2.51 -15.87
C GLU A 25 15.24 -1.46 -14.79
N LYS A 26 16.46 -1.46 -14.23
CA LYS A 26 16.86 -0.46 -13.22
C LYS A 26 16.80 0.97 -13.78
N LYS A 27 17.34 1.17 -15.00
CA LYS A 27 17.33 2.48 -15.66
C LYS A 27 15.90 2.91 -15.99
N TRP A 28 15.07 1.99 -16.53
CA TRP A 28 13.69 2.30 -16.81
C TRP A 28 12.92 2.69 -15.56
N LYS A 29 13.05 1.94 -14.47
CA LYS A 29 12.42 2.28 -13.18
C LYS A 29 12.81 3.67 -12.69
N THR A 30 14.03 4.10 -12.97
CA THR A 30 14.55 5.40 -12.53
C THR A 30 14.04 6.55 -13.40
N TYR A 31 14.09 6.39 -14.73
CA TYR A 31 13.90 7.49 -15.68
C TYR A 31 12.58 7.43 -16.47
N GLY A 32 11.91 6.28 -16.51
CA GLY A 32 10.68 6.07 -17.28
C GLY A 32 10.85 6.13 -18.79
N LYS A 33 12.08 6.01 -19.29
CA LYS A 33 12.41 6.07 -20.72
C LYS A 33 13.76 5.41 -21.00
N VAL A 34 13.98 5.10 -22.29
CA VAL A 34 15.25 4.54 -22.78
C VAL A 34 16.33 5.62 -22.77
N THR A 35 17.00 5.76 -21.63
CA THR A 35 18.04 6.79 -21.44
C THR A 35 19.12 6.36 -20.45
N GLY A 36 20.24 7.05 -20.48
CA GLY A 36 21.37 6.81 -19.58
C GLY A 36 22.37 5.81 -20.14
N ILE A 37 23.39 5.54 -19.35
CA ILE A 37 24.49 4.63 -19.71
C ILE A 37 24.31 3.32 -18.97
N ILE A 38 24.34 2.22 -19.70
CA ILE A 38 24.43 0.87 -19.16
C ILE A 38 25.89 0.54 -18.90
N THR A 39 26.16 -0.01 -17.71
CA THR A 39 27.51 -0.42 -17.33
C THR A 39 27.46 -1.83 -16.77
N LEU A 40 28.15 -2.75 -17.42
CA LEU A 40 28.28 -4.13 -16.98
C LEU A 40 29.75 -4.40 -16.64
N LYS A 41 30.03 -4.74 -15.39
CA LYS A 41 31.37 -5.08 -14.90
C LYS A 41 31.54 -6.59 -14.88
N ASN A 42 32.78 -7.07 -15.01
CA ASN A 42 33.14 -8.49 -14.99
C ASN A 42 32.30 -9.31 -15.98
N THR A 43 32.22 -8.85 -17.23
CA THR A 43 31.46 -9.49 -18.29
C THR A 43 32.19 -10.73 -18.81
N SER A 44 31.44 -11.80 -19.09
CA SER A 44 31.96 -12.98 -19.78
C SER A 44 32.23 -12.68 -21.27
N GLU A 45 32.96 -13.53 -21.93
CA GLU A 45 33.19 -13.40 -23.37
C GLU A 45 31.88 -13.55 -24.16
N GLU A 46 30.99 -14.46 -23.70
CA GLU A 46 29.67 -14.64 -24.30
C GLU A 46 28.81 -13.38 -24.20
N GLU A 47 28.78 -12.72 -23.00
CA GLU A 47 28.06 -11.45 -22.81
C GLU A 47 28.61 -10.37 -23.73
N ARG A 48 29.93 -10.22 -23.81
CA ARG A 48 30.58 -9.22 -24.67
C ARG A 48 30.24 -9.44 -26.14
N ARG A 49 30.30 -10.70 -26.61
CA ARG A 49 30.00 -11.07 -27.99
C ARG A 49 28.51 -10.84 -28.30
N ALA A 50 27.63 -11.27 -27.42
CA ALA A 50 26.19 -11.15 -27.63
C ALA A 50 25.74 -9.67 -27.67
N ILE A 51 26.15 -8.87 -26.69
CA ILE A 51 25.82 -7.44 -26.63
C ILE A 51 26.49 -6.68 -27.78
N GLY A 52 27.75 -7.02 -28.09
CA GLY A 52 28.48 -6.45 -29.20
C GLY A 52 27.80 -6.70 -30.53
N GLY A 53 27.22 -7.89 -30.73
CA GLY A 53 26.47 -8.21 -31.94
C GLY A 53 25.25 -7.32 -32.16
N ILE A 54 24.53 -6.93 -31.11
CA ILE A 54 23.41 -5.99 -31.21
C ILE A 54 23.92 -4.54 -31.47
N LEU A 55 25.01 -4.16 -30.81
CA LEU A 55 25.54 -2.80 -30.90
C LEU A 55 26.43 -2.56 -32.15
N GLY A 56 26.72 -3.63 -32.92
CA GLY A 56 27.69 -3.54 -34.03
C GLY A 56 29.10 -3.22 -33.57
N LYS A 57 29.52 -3.59 -32.35
CA LYS A 57 30.77 -3.28 -31.70
C LYS A 57 31.48 -4.50 -31.14
N THR A 58 32.80 -4.45 -31.05
CA THR A 58 33.57 -5.49 -30.36
C THR A 58 34.08 -4.95 -29.03
N PHE A 59 33.87 -5.68 -27.95
CA PHE A 59 34.30 -5.35 -26.59
C PHE A 59 35.42 -6.30 -26.18
N TYR A 60 36.59 -5.71 -25.85
CA TYR A 60 37.77 -6.47 -25.38
C TYR A 60 37.91 -6.46 -23.86
N GLU A 61 37.39 -5.39 -23.20
CA GLU A 61 37.49 -5.20 -21.78
C GLU A 61 36.40 -5.96 -21.01
N ASN A 62 36.68 -6.37 -19.76
CA ASN A 62 35.73 -7.01 -18.89
C ASN A 62 34.63 -6.07 -18.38
N THR A 63 34.74 -4.77 -18.62
CA THR A 63 33.71 -3.77 -18.32
C THR A 63 33.22 -3.16 -19.62
N ILE A 64 31.98 -3.33 -19.95
CA ILE A 64 31.37 -2.71 -21.12
C ILE A 64 30.43 -1.58 -20.70
N ARG A 65 30.47 -0.50 -21.48
CA ARG A 65 29.61 0.68 -21.27
C ARG A 65 29.07 1.13 -22.61
N PHE A 66 27.75 1.38 -22.64
CA PHE A 66 27.07 1.89 -23.81
C PHE A 66 25.81 2.66 -23.44
N PRO A 67 25.37 3.63 -24.24
CA PRO A 67 24.07 4.30 -24.06
C PRO A 67 22.92 3.32 -24.23
N PHE A 68 21.93 3.41 -23.34
CA PHE A 68 20.74 2.55 -23.41
C PHE A 68 20.02 2.67 -24.78
N ALA A 69 19.90 3.91 -25.30
CA ALA A 69 19.32 4.17 -26.61
C ALA A 69 20.09 3.56 -27.80
N GLU A 70 21.37 3.25 -27.62
CA GLU A 70 22.17 2.63 -28.67
C GLU A 70 21.77 1.14 -28.87
N PHE A 71 21.42 0.46 -27.77
CA PHE A 71 20.91 -0.90 -27.84
C PHE A 71 19.55 -0.93 -28.55
N GLU A 72 18.64 -0.01 -28.22
CA GLU A 72 17.36 0.16 -28.91
C GLU A 72 17.55 0.37 -30.42
N LYS A 73 18.47 1.25 -30.81
CA LYS A 73 18.81 1.45 -32.22
C LYS A 73 19.37 0.17 -32.88
N GLY A 74 20.24 -0.54 -32.17
CA GLY A 74 20.80 -1.81 -32.65
C GLY A 74 19.75 -2.85 -32.97
N LEU A 75 18.65 -2.89 -32.21
CA LEU A 75 17.54 -3.83 -32.46
C LEU A 75 16.87 -3.61 -33.81
N GLN A 76 16.85 -2.38 -34.33
CA GLN A 76 16.25 -2.07 -35.62
C GLN A 76 17.05 -2.64 -36.81
N TYR A 77 18.26 -3.14 -36.56
CA TYR A 77 19.08 -3.83 -37.59
C TYR A 77 19.06 -5.37 -37.42
N THR A 78 18.22 -5.88 -36.52
CA THR A 78 18.06 -7.32 -36.34
C THR A 78 16.90 -7.88 -37.17
N LYS A 79 16.80 -9.20 -37.22
CA LYS A 79 15.69 -9.88 -37.89
C LYS A 79 14.30 -9.61 -37.27
N PHE A 80 14.25 -8.99 -36.13
CA PHE A 80 13.02 -8.67 -35.41
C PHE A 80 12.45 -7.29 -35.79
N ALA A 81 13.21 -6.46 -36.51
CA ALA A 81 12.75 -5.14 -36.90
C ALA A 81 11.48 -5.17 -37.78
N PRO A 82 10.57 -4.20 -37.64
CA PRO A 82 10.58 -3.13 -36.63
C PRO A 82 10.12 -3.60 -35.26
N VAL A 83 10.75 -3.12 -34.18
CA VAL A 83 10.39 -3.41 -32.81
C VAL A 83 10.26 -2.13 -31.97
N ASP A 84 9.31 -2.13 -31.07
CA ASP A 84 9.20 -1.15 -29.98
C ASP A 84 9.90 -1.72 -28.76
N PHE A 85 10.99 -1.07 -28.33
CA PHE A 85 11.82 -1.62 -27.27
C PHE A 85 11.13 -1.59 -25.89
N GLU A 86 10.23 -0.66 -25.64
CA GLU A 86 9.41 -0.65 -24.42
C GLU A 86 8.54 -1.90 -24.36
N GLN A 87 7.86 -2.21 -25.46
CA GLN A 87 7.05 -3.43 -25.55
C GLN A 87 7.89 -4.71 -25.46
N VAL A 88 9.12 -4.70 -26.01
CA VAL A 88 10.07 -5.81 -25.83
C VAL A 88 10.43 -6.00 -24.36
N LEU A 89 10.69 -4.92 -23.62
CA LEU A 89 10.97 -5.01 -22.19
C LEU A 89 9.77 -5.50 -21.40
N GLU A 90 8.56 -4.99 -21.70
CA GLU A 90 7.31 -5.46 -21.06
C GLU A 90 7.08 -6.95 -21.30
N ALA A 91 7.24 -7.39 -22.55
CA ALA A 91 7.12 -8.80 -22.90
C ALA A 91 8.20 -9.65 -22.21
N TYR A 92 9.46 -9.16 -22.15
CA TYR A 92 10.56 -9.87 -21.49
C TYR A 92 10.30 -10.08 -19.98
N PHE A 93 9.80 -9.07 -19.27
CA PHE A 93 9.52 -9.15 -17.84
C PHE A 93 8.13 -9.66 -17.50
N GLY A 94 7.24 -9.83 -18.50
CA GLY A 94 5.86 -10.28 -18.32
C GLY A 94 4.99 -9.28 -17.53
N ARG A 95 5.33 -7.99 -17.57
CA ARG A 95 4.62 -6.93 -16.83
C ARG A 95 4.88 -5.56 -17.44
N LYS A 96 3.95 -4.63 -17.20
CA LYS A 96 4.15 -3.23 -17.59
C LYS A 96 5.38 -2.61 -16.90
N MET A 97 6.13 -1.85 -17.68
CA MET A 97 7.34 -1.17 -17.24
C MET A 97 7.02 0.26 -16.78
N LEU A 98 6.45 0.39 -15.56
CA LEU A 98 6.11 1.71 -15.00
C LEU A 98 7.29 2.32 -14.24
N PRO A 99 7.56 3.63 -14.42
CA PRO A 99 8.50 4.38 -13.60
C PRO A 99 8.13 4.32 -12.12
N THR A 100 9.13 4.40 -11.25
CA THR A 100 8.91 4.35 -9.79
C THR A 100 7.92 5.42 -9.32
N GLN A 101 7.98 6.63 -9.89
CA GLN A 101 7.05 7.71 -9.54
C GLN A 101 5.60 7.41 -9.94
N GLU A 102 5.39 6.82 -11.12
CA GLU A 102 4.04 6.43 -11.58
C GLU A 102 3.48 5.30 -10.74
N ARG A 103 4.30 4.30 -10.43
CA ARG A 103 3.92 3.21 -9.52
C ARG A 103 3.54 3.72 -8.13
N GLN A 104 4.27 4.71 -7.61
CA GLN A 104 3.93 5.34 -6.33
C GLN A 104 2.60 6.10 -6.42
N LYS A 105 2.37 6.86 -7.49
CA LYS A 105 1.10 7.55 -7.72
C LYS A 105 -0.07 6.59 -7.85
N GLU A 106 0.09 5.51 -8.59
CA GLU A 106 -0.95 4.47 -8.70
C GLU A 106 -1.24 3.79 -7.36
N ALA A 107 -0.20 3.48 -6.58
CA ALA A 107 -0.36 2.92 -5.25
C ALA A 107 -1.08 3.88 -4.29
N GLU A 108 -0.77 5.18 -4.33
CA GLU A 108 -1.47 6.19 -3.53
C GLU A 108 -2.93 6.39 -3.99
N ARG A 109 -3.20 6.40 -5.30
CA ARG A 109 -4.57 6.42 -5.82
C ARG A 109 -5.36 5.19 -5.36
N GLY A 110 -4.80 3.99 -5.49
CA GLY A 110 -5.47 2.77 -5.06
C GLY A 110 -5.79 2.75 -3.55
N LYS A 111 -4.95 3.39 -2.72
CA LYS A 111 -5.25 3.59 -1.30
C LYS A 111 -6.37 4.63 -1.11
N ALA A 112 -6.34 5.75 -1.83
CA ALA A 112 -7.38 6.76 -1.75
C ALA A 112 -8.75 6.17 -2.12
N ASP A 113 -8.84 5.47 -3.26
CA ASP A 113 -10.06 4.79 -3.70
C ASP A 113 -10.57 3.75 -2.68
N PHE A 114 -9.65 3.05 -2.02
CA PHE A 114 -9.99 2.09 -0.98
C PHE A 114 -10.63 2.79 0.24
N PHE A 115 -10.02 3.87 0.73
CA PHE A 115 -10.56 4.62 1.86
C PHE A 115 -11.88 5.29 1.50
N GLU A 116 -12.02 5.86 0.31
CA GLU A 116 -13.26 6.44 -0.19
C GLU A 116 -14.40 5.42 -0.27
N THR A 117 -14.10 4.19 -0.70
CA THR A 117 -15.09 3.09 -0.72
C THR A 117 -15.62 2.77 0.68
N VAL A 118 -14.73 2.71 1.67
CA VAL A 118 -15.12 2.43 3.07
C VAL A 118 -15.86 3.62 3.66
N GLU A 119 -15.41 4.84 3.39
CA GLU A 119 -16.03 6.09 3.84
C GLU A 119 -17.46 6.21 3.31
N SER A 120 -17.66 6.00 2.01
CA SER A 120 -18.99 6.03 1.40
C SER A 120 -19.94 5.03 2.07
N TYR A 121 -19.48 3.81 2.30
CA TYR A 121 -20.28 2.80 3.00
C TYR A 121 -20.64 3.22 4.43
N LEU A 122 -19.68 3.75 5.19
CA LEU A 122 -19.95 4.21 6.55
C LEU A 122 -20.89 5.42 6.53
N THR A 123 -20.71 6.37 5.62
CA THR A 123 -21.60 7.53 5.46
C THR A 123 -23.05 7.13 5.17
N GLU A 124 -23.25 6.13 4.30
CA GLU A 124 -24.59 5.59 4.03
C GLU A 124 -25.23 4.94 5.26
N CYS A 125 -24.44 4.24 6.06
CA CYS A 125 -24.91 3.54 7.25
C CYS A 125 -25.19 4.47 8.43
N THR A 126 -24.49 5.60 8.54
CA THR A 126 -24.32 6.33 9.81
C THR A 126 -24.47 7.84 9.70
N GLY A 127 -24.53 8.33 8.47
CA GLY A 127 -24.47 9.77 8.18
C GLY A 127 -23.04 10.32 8.10
N PRO A 128 -22.87 11.48 7.43
CA PRO A 128 -21.56 12.07 7.14
C PRO A 128 -20.85 12.61 8.39
N ASP A 129 -21.60 13.01 9.41
CA ASP A 129 -21.05 13.64 10.64
C ASP A 129 -20.72 12.61 11.74
N SER A 130 -20.80 11.31 11.43
CA SER A 130 -20.52 10.29 12.43
C SER A 130 -19.05 10.24 12.83
N ILE A 131 -18.80 9.86 14.09
CA ILE A 131 -17.44 9.71 14.61
C ILE A 131 -16.65 8.62 13.85
N ALA A 132 -17.32 7.61 13.32
CA ALA A 132 -16.69 6.55 12.53
C ALA A 132 -16.17 7.08 11.18
N VAL A 133 -16.92 7.94 10.51
CA VAL A 133 -16.50 8.62 9.27
C VAL A 133 -15.35 9.57 9.56
N SER A 134 -15.47 10.42 10.57
CA SER A 134 -14.42 11.35 10.99
C SER A 134 -13.12 10.62 11.37
N TRP A 135 -13.22 9.48 12.10
CA TRP A 135 -12.08 8.63 12.43
C TRP A 135 -11.38 8.09 11.18
N LEU A 136 -12.14 7.63 10.18
CA LEU A 136 -11.59 7.09 8.94
C LEU A 136 -10.90 8.18 8.11
N GLN A 137 -11.52 9.36 7.98
CA GLN A 137 -10.95 10.52 7.29
C GLN A 137 -9.64 10.98 7.93
N ASP A 138 -9.63 11.12 9.26
CA ASP A 138 -8.43 11.52 9.99
C ASP A 138 -7.36 10.41 10.00
N MET A 139 -7.75 9.16 10.00
CA MET A 139 -6.81 8.04 9.82
C MET A 139 -6.06 8.18 8.50
N PHE A 140 -6.76 8.43 7.40
CA PHE A 140 -6.15 8.52 6.08
C PHE A 140 -5.34 9.81 5.91
N SER A 141 -5.89 10.97 6.30
CA SER A 141 -5.25 12.28 6.11
C SER A 141 -4.01 12.48 6.99
N GLN A 142 -4.10 12.10 8.27
CA GLN A 142 -3.02 12.28 9.25
C GLN A 142 -2.05 11.10 9.34
N LYS A 143 -2.35 9.98 8.69
CA LYS A 143 -1.58 8.71 8.78
C LYS A 143 -1.42 8.20 10.23
N LYS A 144 -2.47 8.42 11.06
CA LYS A 144 -2.54 8.07 12.49
C LYS A 144 -3.70 7.11 12.78
N TYR A 145 -4.05 6.90 14.01
CA TYR A 145 -5.26 6.21 14.49
C TYR A 145 -5.47 4.80 13.93
N GLY A 146 -4.39 4.04 13.72
CA GLY A 146 -4.43 2.70 13.18
C GLY A 146 -4.03 2.57 11.70
N TYR A 147 -3.69 3.67 11.01
CA TYR A 147 -3.33 3.70 9.60
C TYR A 147 -2.30 2.63 9.21
N GLN A 148 -1.18 2.50 9.96
CA GLN A 148 -0.13 1.54 9.63
C GLN A 148 -0.63 0.09 9.69
N THR A 149 -1.51 -0.21 10.63
CA THR A 149 -2.16 -1.52 10.73
C THR A 149 -3.04 -1.78 9.52
N VAL A 150 -3.86 -0.80 9.12
CA VAL A 150 -4.73 -0.90 7.93
C VAL A 150 -3.91 -1.08 6.66
N ILE A 151 -2.86 -0.30 6.44
CA ILE A 151 -2.03 -0.41 5.23
C ILE A 151 -1.28 -1.74 5.15
N ARG A 152 -0.86 -2.29 6.28
CA ARG A 152 -0.25 -3.62 6.32
C ARG A 152 -1.26 -4.71 5.91
N GLU A 153 -2.48 -4.66 6.43
CA GLU A 153 -3.52 -5.62 6.05
C GLU A 153 -4.00 -5.42 4.61
N TYR A 154 -4.17 -4.17 4.16
CA TYR A 154 -4.48 -3.83 2.78
C TYR A 154 -3.48 -4.43 1.79
N GLY A 155 -2.19 -4.39 2.12
CA GLY A 155 -1.14 -5.01 1.31
C GLY A 155 -1.20 -6.55 1.27
N ARG A 156 -1.90 -7.19 2.21
CA ARG A 156 -2.11 -8.64 2.27
C ARG A 156 -3.39 -9.07 1.54
N ASP A 157 -4.49 -8.39 1.85
CA ASP A 157 -5.81 -8.73 1.31
C ASP A 157 -6.74 -7.50 1.40
N ARG A 158 -6.97 -6.87 0.24
CA ARG A 158 -7.80 -5.66 0.15
C ARG A 158 -9.24 -5.89 0.59
N GLU A 159 -9.86 -6.99 0.14
CA GLU A 159 -11.27 -7.27 0.43
C GLU A 159 -11.51 -7.56 1.92
N LYS A 160 -10.63 -8.34 2.53
CA LYS A 160 -10.70 -8.61 3.97
C LYS A 160 -10.48 -7.34 4.78
N THR A 161 -9.58 -6.46 4.35
CA THR A 161 -9.32 -5.19 5.03
C THR A 161 -10.50 -4.24 4.90
N GLU A 162 -11.18 -4.22 3.76
CA GLU A 162 -12.41 -3.45 3.56
C GLU A 162 -13.52 -3.93 4.53
N LYS A 163 -13.77 -5.24 4.59
CA LYS A 163 -14.71 -5.83 5.53
C LYS A 163 -14.35 -5.52 6.98
N LEU A 164 -13.07 -5.62 7.32
CA LEU A 164 -12.55 -5.29 8.65
C LEU A 164 -12.88 -3.85 9.04
N LEU A 165 -12.58 -2.87 8.18
CA LEU A 165 -12.84 -1.45 8.46
C LEU A 165 -14.33 -1.14 8.56
N LYS A 166 -15.16 -1.71 7.69
CA LYS A 166 -16.62 -1.58 7.74
C LYS A 166 -17.17 -2.12 9.07
N THR A 167 -16.65 -3.26 9.52
CA THR A 167 -17.06 -3.86 10.79
C THR A 167 -16.60 -3.03 11.99
N VAL A 168 -15.35 -2.55 11.99
CA VAL A 168 -14.85 -1.68 13.06
C VAL A 168 -15.60 -0.34 13.10
N GLY A 169 -15.92 0.25 11.93
CA GLY A 169 -16.71 1.48 11.87
C GLY A 169 -18.11 1.31 12.50
N LYS A 170 -18.81 0.22 12.20
CA LYS A 170 -20.08 -0.12 12.85
C LYS A 170 -19.94 -0.30 14.37
N ALA A 171 -18.83 -0.93 14.80
CA ALA A 171 -18.55 -1.11 16.22
C ALA A 171 -18.37 0.22 16.96
N ILE A 172 -17.69 1.19 16.33
CA ILE A 172 -17.50 2.52 16.91
C ILE A 172 -18.83 3.23 17.14
N LEU A 173 -19.78 3.09 16.21
CA LEU A 173 -21.12 3.69 16.33
C LEU A 173 -21.93 3.06 17.45
N LEU A 174 -22.00 1.73 17.50
CA LEU A 174 -22.73 1.05 18.57
C LEU A 174 -22.18 1.42 19.95
N LEU A 175 -20.86 1.68 20.06
CA LEU A 175 -20.26 2.15 21.30
C LEU A 175 -20.68 3.58 21.67
N GLU A 176 -21.03 4.44 20.71
CA GLU A 176 -21.61 5.76 21.00
C GLU A 176 -22.99 5.61 21.61
N ASP A 177 -23.85 4.75 21.04
CA ASP A 177 -25.19 4.47 21.55
C ASP A 177 -25.14 3.86 22.95
N ILE A 178 -24.30 2.85 23.18
CA ILE A 178 -24.12 2.21 24.49
C ILE A 178 -23.62 3.23 25.53
N ARG A 179 -22.76 4.16 25.15
CA ARG A 179 -22.28 5.21 26.07
C ARG A 179 -23.42 6.11 26.57
N GLU A 180 -24.41 6.36 25.75
CA GLU A 180 -25.57 7.16 26.14
C GLU A 180 -26.47 6.44 27.15
N THR A 181 -26.58 5.11 27.01
CA THR A 181 -27.41 4.28 27.90
C THR A 181 -26.76 3.91 29.24
N GLN A 182 -25.43 4.10 29.34
CA GLN A 182 -24.64 3.73 30.55
C GLN A 182 -24.68 2.23 30.90
N GLU A 183 -25.01 1.38 29.98
CA GLU A 183 -25.05 -0.07 30.20
C GLU A 183 -23.63 -0.68 30.10
N GLU A 184 -23.36 -1.65 30.99
CA GLU A 184 -22.15 -2.49 30.84
C GLU A 184 -22.41 -3.54 29.76
N TYR A 185 -21.62 -3.52 28.70
CA TYR A 185 -21.72 -4.45 27.58
C TYR A 185 -20.51 -5.38 27.53
N PRO A 186 -20.66 -6.68 27.79
CA PRO A 186 -19.55 -7.62 27.72
C PRO A 186 -18.94 -7.67 26.31
N LEU A 187 -17.62 -7.60 26.19
CA LEU A 187 -16.92 -7.55 24.90
C LEU A 187 -17.27 -8.73 23.98
N ALA A 188 -17.46 -9.93 24.54
CA ALA A 188 -17.83 -11.11 23.76
C ALA A 188 -19.24 -11.01 23.14
N VAL A 189 -20.22 -10.45 23.88
CA VAL A 189 -21.58 -10.19 23.38
C VAL A 189 -21.54 -9.14 22.29
N PHE A 190 -20.87 -8.01 22.54
CA PHE A 190 -20.64 -6.95 21.58
C PHE A 190 -19.99 -7.45 20.29
N SER A 191 -18.95 -8.28 20.41
CA SER A 191 -18.25 -8.85 19.27
C SER A 191 -19.16 -9.77 18.45
N ALA A 192 -19.94 -10.62 19.13
CA ALA A 192 -20.85 -11.56 18.48
C ALA A 192 -21.98 -10.82 17.72
N GLU A 193 -22.52 -9.76 18.30
CA GLU A 193 -23.60 -8.96 17.70
C GLU A 193 -23.16 -8.30 16.39
N ILE A 194 -21.96 -7.71 16.38
CA ILE A 194 -21.45 -6.98 15.20
C ILE A 194 -20.90 -7.89 14.12
N SER A 195 -20.19 -8.96 14.50
CA SER A 195 -19.41 -9.78 13.58
C SER A 195 -19.86 -11.24 13.47
N GLY A 196 -20.77 -11.68 14.34
CA GLY A 196 -21.13 -13.10 14.49
C GLY A 196 -20.07 -13.93 15.22
N ASN A 197 -18.95 -13.33 15.64
CA ASN A 197 -17.85 -14.02 16.33
C ASN A 197 -17.53 -13.35 17.67
N PRO A 198 -17.70 -14.04 18.82
CA PRO A 198 -17.45 -13.46 20.14
C PRO A 198 -15.99 -13.06 20.39
N HIS A 199 -15.05 -13.59 19.61
CA HIS A 199 -13.60 -13.32 19.70
C HIS A 199 -13.09 -12.31 18.68
N TYR A 200 -14.00 -11.69 17.90
CA TYR A 200 -13.58 -10.82 16.78
C TYR A 200 -12.78 -9.61 17.25
N PHE A 201 -13.16 -9.00 18.37
CA PHE A 201 -12.50 -7.82 18.93
C PHE A 201 -11.56 -8.13 20.10
N ASP A 202 -11.14 -9.38 20.28
CA ASP A 202 -10.17 -9.73 21.31
C ASP A 202 -8.86 -8.91 21.15
N GLN A 203 -8.20 -8.62 22.26
CA GLN A 203 -7.03 -7.72 22.33
C GLN A 203 -5.89 -8.10 21.37
N GLY A 204 -5.71 -9.38 21.05
CA GLY A 204 -4.70 -9.88 20.13
C GLY A 204 -5.06 -9.78 18.65
N THR A 205 -6.32 -9.42 18.32
CA THR A 205 -6.80 -9.37 16.94
C THR A 205 -6.53 -8.01 16.29
N THR A 206 -6.42 -7.98 14.97
CA THR A 206 -6.33 -6.72 14.22
C THR A 206 -7.57 -5.85 14.41
N ALA A 207 -8.74 -6.49 14.47
CA ALA A 207 -10.03 -5.81 14.72
C ALA A 207 -10.05 -5.15 16.11
N GLY A 208 -9.64 -5.87 17.15
CA GLY A 208 -9.55 -5.32 18.51
C GLY A 208 -8.57 -4.13 18.60
N GLN A 209 -7.42 -4.24 17.98
CA GLN A 209 -6.45 -3.13 17.91
C GLN A 209 -7.05 -1.89 17.22
N LEU A 210 -7.75 -2.06 16.11
CA LEU A 210 -8.38 -0.95 15.38
C LEU A 210 -9.55 -0.37 16.15
N LEU A 211 -10.35 -1.19 16.84
CA LEU A 211 -11.42 -0.71 17.71
C LEU A 211 -10.87 0.19 18.81
N VAL A 212 -9.77 -0.20 19.47
CA VAL A 212 -9.09 0.65 20.46
C VAL A 212 -8.64 1.98 19.87
N HIS A 213 -8.09 1.99 18.65
CA HIS A 213 -7.73 3.24 17.97
C HIS A 213 -8.95 4.14 17.71
N GLY A 214 -10.07 3.57 17.27
CA GLY A 214 -11.33 4.29 17.07
C GLY A 214 -11.89 4.85 18.37
N MET A 215 -11.90 4.07 19.44
CA MET A 215 -12.31 4.52 20.78
C MET A 215 -11.43 5.66 21.32
N CYS A 216 -10.11 5.54 21.17
CA CYS A 216 -9.18 6.61 21.56
C CYS A 216 -9.41 7.89 20.75
N TYR A 217 -9.76 7.77 19.49
CA TYR A 217 -10.12 8.90 18.63
C TYR A 217 -11.42 9.55 19.11
N ALA A 218 -12.48 8.76 19.32
CA ALA A 218 -13.76 9.23 19.83
C ALA A 218 -13.62 9.96 21.17
N ALA A 219 -12.90 9.37 22.11
CA ALA A 219 -12.66 10.00 23.41
C ALA A 219 -11.97 11.36 23.30
N ARG A 220 -10.98 11.51 22.41
CA ARG A 220 -10.27 12.78 22.19
C ARG A 220 -11.16 13.84 21.55
N THR A 221 -11.97 13.47 20.58
CA THR A 221 -12.89 14.38 19.88
C THR A 221 -13.92 14.93 20.85
N ILE A 222 -14.48 14.07 21.72
CA ILE A 222 -15.47 14.46 22.72
C ILE A 222 -14.85 15.37 23.81
N ILE A 223 -13.64 15.06 24.28
CA ILE A 223 -12.95 15.87 25.28
C ILE A 223 -12.53 17.22 24.69
N GLY A 224 -12.09 17.26 23.43
CA GLY A 224 -11.71 18.49 22.72
C GLY A 224 -12.89 19.41 22.40
N SER A 225 -14.10 18.85 22.24
CA SER A 225 -15.33 19.61 21.97
C SER A 225 -15.96 20.25 23.22
N ARG A 226 -15.56 19.82 24.41
CA ARG A 226 -15.95 20.42 25.68
C ARG A 226 -14.75 21.21 26.16
N ASP A 227 -14.85 22.53 26.25
CA ASP A 227 -13.93 23.41 26.96
C ASP A 227 -13.73 22.87 28.39
N VAL A 228 -12.80 21.97 28.57
CA VAL A 228 -12.38 21.47 29.87
C VAL A 228 -11.01 22.07 30.14
N LEU A 229 -11.00 23.16 30.88
CA LEU A 229 -9.91 23.57 31.74
C LEU A 229 -9.57 22.41 32.71
N CYS A 230 -8.84 21.43 32.24
CA CYS A 230 -8.25 20.41 33.09
C CYS A 230 -6.82 20.83 33.45
N HIS A 231 -6.67 21.34 34.68
CA HIS A 231 -5.40 21.49 35.34
C HIS A 231 -4.49 20.28 35.16
N GLY A 232 -3.41 20.49 34.46
CA GLY A 232 -2.10 19.85 34.50
C GLY A 232 -1.99 18.41 35.04
N ARG A 233 -2.32 17.39 34.27
CA ARG A 233 -1.61 16.12 34.30
C ARG A 233 -1.47 15.57 32.86
N ARG A 234 -0.22 15.51 32.40
CA ARG A 234 0.15 14.76 31.21
C ARG A 234 -0.24 13.30 31.43
N LEU A 235 -1.19 12.82 30.64
CA LEU A 235 -1.42 11.39 30.49
C LEU A 235 -0.25 10.84 29.67
N SER A 236 0.72 10.23 30.35
CA SER A 236 1.78 9.44 29.72
C SER A 236 1.17 8.25 29.01
N GLY A 237 1.46 8.11 27.72
CA GLY A 237 0.92 7.22 26.70
C GLY A 237 0.86 5.73 27.00
N LYS A 238 -0.06 5.30 27.83
CA LYS A 238 -0.54 3.90 27.83
C LYS A 238 -2.04 3.92 27.59
N CYS A 239 -2.46 3.38 26.45
CA CYS A 239 -3.87 3.07 26.17
C CYS A 239 -4.38 2.13 27.27
N PRO A 240 -5.60 2.35 27.82
CA PRO A 240 -6.17 1.42 28.78
C PRO A 240 -6.42 0.05 28.13
N SER A 241 -6.19 -1.02 28.88
CA SER A 241 -6.44 -2.39 28.45
C SER A 241 -7.94 -2.60 28.15
N VAL A 242 -8.23 -3.27 27.07
CA VAL A 242 -9.57 -3.47 26.46
C VAL A 242 -10.49 -4.36 27.30
N GLU A 243 -10.04 -4.91 28.42
CA GLU A 243 -10.79 -5.89 29.20
C GLU A 243 -12.03 -5.34 29.92
N ARG A 244 -12.13 -4.04 30.10
CA ARG A 244 -13.33 -3.37 30.63
C ARG A 244 -13.58 -2.07 29.89
N ILE A 245 -14.58 -2.07 29.04
CA ILE A 245 -15.16 -0.84 28.49
C ILE A 245 -16.10 -0.29 29.56
N THR A 246 -15.53 0.35 30.58
CA THR A 246 -16.31 1.07 31.57
C THR A 246 -16.20 2.54 31.29
N VAL A 247 -17.24 3.15 30.77
CA VAL A 247 -17.35 4.60 30.65
C VAL A 247 -17.76 5.14 32.01
N VAL A 248 -16.79 5.52 32.83
CA VAL A 248 -17.07 6.17 34.12
C VAL A 248 -17.44 7.63 33.86
N GLN A 249 -18.72 7.95 33.93
CA GLN A 249 -19.16 9.33 34.15
C GLN A 249 -18.94 9.70 35.63
N ARG A 250 -18.13 10.72 35.88
CA ARG A 250 -18.15 11.37 37.19
C ARG A 250 -19.39 12.24 37.28
N ASN A 251 -20.38 11.78 38.02
CA ASN A 251 -21.47 12.62 38.48
C ASN A 251 -20.90 13.75 39.31
N ARG A 252 -21.13 14.98 38.88
CA ARG A 252 -21.11 16.15 39.76
C ARG A 252 -22.47 16.21 40.42
N THR A 253 -22.56 15.69 41.64
CA THR A 253 -23.57 16.11 42.60
C THR A 253 -22.97 17.21 43.43
N GLY A 254 -23.72 18.31 43.64
CA GLY A 254 -23.47 19.40 44.54
C GLY A 254 -23.16 20.70 43.85
#